data_903c1ad0f51fdb0749633b98ecc60f54
#
_entry.id   903c1ad0f51fdb0749633b98ecc60f54
#
_cell.length_a   1.000
_cell.length_b   1.000
_cell.length_c   1.000
_cell.angle_alpha   90.00
_cell.angle_beta   90.00
_cell.angle_gamma   90.00
#
_symmetry.space_group_name_H-M   'P 1'
#
loop_
_entity.id
_entity.type
_entity.pdbx_description
1 polymer ?
#
loop_
_entity_poly.entity_id
_entity_poly.type
_entity_poly.pdbx_seq_one_letter_code
_entity_poly.pdbx_strand_id
1 'polypeptide(L)'
;MTTDEKYIKRCIELAKNSLGTTYPNPLVGSVIVYDGKIIGEGWHRKAGEPHAEVNAVNSVKDKSLLSKATIYVSLEPCSHFGKTPPCCDLIIANKIPNVVIGTIDPFAKVAGNGIKKLIEAGRNVKVGVLEDECNELNKRFFTFHQKKRPYIILKWAETADGFIAPDEISRQIQNENIKKPIWITNPYSRQLVHKWRSQEQAILVGTQTVLDDNPKLDVRDWSGKNPIRIVLDRTGKISKDYSVKDEKTKTIIITESQNFKNSENIFYENCTFDNSLASTISDVLFRHEIQSVIVEGGRQTLQTFIDANLWDEALVFKGNVNFKKGISAPNLIENLIKKQTVLDDELLILRNV
;
A
#
# COMPACT_ATOMS: atom_id res chain seq x y z
N MET A 1 21.83 -0.82 19.14
CA MET A 1 20.38 -0.76 19.35
C MET A 1 20.11 -0.56 20.83
N THR A 2 19.50 0.57 21.18
CA THR A 2 19.10 0.90 22.57
C THR A 2 17.90 0.06 23.00
N THR A 3 17.56 0.08 24.31
CA THR A 3 16.38 -0.62 24.83
C THR A 3 15.08 -0.12 24.20
N ASP A 4 14.95 1.21 24.01
CA ASP A 4 13.76 1.80 23.40
C ASP A 4 13.62 1.39 21.91
N GLU A 5 14.72 1.43 21.16
CA GLU A 5 14.74 0.97 19.77
C GLU A 5 14.32 -0.49 19.63
N LYS A 6 14.72 -1.36 20.56
CA LYS A 6 14.31 -2.77 20.58
C LYS A 6 12.79 -2.92 20.64
N TYR A 7 12.13 -2.16 21.53
CA TYR A 7 10.68 -2.28 21.71
C TYR A 7 9.89 -1.55 20.63
N ILE A 8 10.37 -0.41 20.11
CA ILE A 8 9.74 0.22 18.93
C ILE A 8 9.87 -0.68 17.71
N LYS A 9 11.02 -1.35 17.50
CA LYS A 9 11.17 -2.34 16.44
C LYS A 9 10.13 -3.46 16.56
N ARG A 10 9.86 -3.94 17.79
CA ARG A 10 8.79 -4.91 18.03
C ARG A 10 7.41 -4.35 17.70
N CYS A 11 7.12 -3.10 18.00
CA CYS A 11 5.87 -2.43 17.57
C CYS A 11 5.74 -2.43 16.05
N ILE A 12 6.82 -2.12 15.31
CA ILE A 12 6.85 -2.15 13.84
C ILE A 12 6.58 -3.56 13.30
N GLU A 13 7.18 -4.60 13.88
CA GLU A 13 6.95 -5.99 13.51
C GLU A 13 5.47 -6.40 13.68
N LEU A 14 4.88 -6.04 14.81
CA LEU A 14 3.46 -6.31 15.09
C LEU A 14 2.55 -5.60 14.09
N ALA A 15 2.81 -4.33 13.82
CA ALA A 15 2.02 -3.52 12.89
C ALA A 15 1.99 -4.09 11.46
N LYS A 16 3.09 -4.67 10.98
CA LYS A 16 3.21 -5.28 9.64
C LYS A 16 2.22 -6.42 9.40
N ASN A 17 1.69 -7.07 10.46
CA ASN A 17 0.71 -8.14 10.33
C ASN A 17 -0.63 -7.68 9.75
N SER A 18 -0.91 -6.38 9.74
CA SER A 18 -2.16 -5.81 9.25
C SER A 18 -2.02 -5.00 7.95
N LEU A 19 -0.89 -5.10 7.26
CA LEU A 19 -0.71 -4.45 5.96
C LEU A 19 -1.78 -4.94 4.98
N GLY A 20 -2.55 -4.00 4.39
CA GLY A 20 -3.68 -4.27 3.50
C GLY A 20 -5.05 -4.36 4.19
N THR A 21 -5.13 -4.41 5.53
CA THR A 21 -6.41 -4.56 6.24
C THR A 21 -6.86 -3.31 7.00
N THR A 22 -5.93 -2.39 7.30
CA THR A 22 -6.22 -1.22 8.14
C THR A 22 -6.75 -0.01 7.38
N TYR A 23 -6.66 0.04 6.05
CA TYR A 23 -7.15 1.19 5.28
C TYR A 23 -8.57 1.62 5.69
N PRO A 24 -8.82 2.93 5.92
CA PRO A 24 -7.91 4.07 5.71
C PRO A 24 -6.99 4.38 6.92
N ASN A 25 -6.99 3.61 7.99
CA ASN A 25 -6.20 3.84 9.18
C ASN A 25 -4.72 3.48 8.99
N PRO A 26 -3.79 4.11 9.74
CA PRO A 26 -2.37 3.75 9.72
C PRO A 26 -2.11 2.36 10.35
N LEU A 27 -0.94 1.83 10.04
CA LEU A 27 -0.38 0.64 10.69
C LEU A 27 0.23 1.03 12.04
N VAL A 28 -0.32 0.49 13.11
CA VAL A 28 0.16 0.79 14.48
C VAL A 28 0.39 -0.51 15.24
N GLY A 29 1.50 -0.58 15.95
CA GLY A 29 1.82 -1.61 16.93
C GLY A 29 2.17 -0.98 18.26
N SER A 30 1.87 -1.69 19.35
CA SER A 30 2.14 -1.26 20.71
C SER A 30 2.64 -2.40 21.57
N VAL A 31 3.58 -2.09 22.45
CA VAL A 31 4.20 -3.02 23.41
C VAL A 31 4.23 -2.39 24.79
N ILE A 32 3.89 -3.17 25.81
CA ILE A 32 3.94 -2.73 27.22
C ILE A 32 5.02 -3.52 27.95
N VAL A 33 5.92 -2.80 28.59
CA VAL A 33 7.12 -3.37 29.24
C VAL A 33 7.16 -3.00 30.71
N TYR A 34 7.41 -4.00 31.57
CA TYR A 34 7.69 -3.84 32.99
C TYR A 34 8.91 -4.67 33.35
N ASP A 35 9.86 -4.08 34.06
CA ASP A 35 11.10 -4.75 34.52
C ASP A 35 11.83 -5.47 33.35
N GLY A 36 11.99 -4.79 32.23
CA GLY A 36 12.67 -5.31 31.03
C GLY A 36 11.92 -6.45 30.31
N LYS A 37 10.72 -6.83 30.75
CA LYS A 37 9.91 -7.89 30.14
C LYS A 37 8.68 -7.32 29.47
N ILE A 38 8.35 -7.84 28.29
CA ILE A 38 7.10 -7.53 27.61
C ILE A 38 5.98 -8.23 28.38
N ILE A 39 5.02 -7.43 28.88
CA ILE A 39 3.84 -7.91 29.61
C ILE A 39 2.56 -7.80 28.80
N GLY A 40 2.58 -7.04 27.68
CA GLY A 40 1.45 -6.92 26.76
C GLY A 40 1.90 -6.46 25.37
N GLU A 41 1.21 -6.96 24.36
CA GLU A 41 1.46 -6.61 22.95
C GLU A 41 0.13 -6.47 22.20
N GLY A 42 0.10 -5.58 21.22
CA GLY A 42 -1.05 -5.40 20.36
C GLY A 42 -0.72 -4.66 19.08
N TRP A 43 -1.57 -4.80 18.09
CA TRP A 43 -1.53 -4.01 16.87
C TRP A 43 -2.95 -3.70 16.38
N HIS A 44 -3.11 -2.65 15.59
CA HIS A 44 -4.37 -2.36 14.93
C HIS A 44 -4.60 -3.37 13.80
N ARG A 45 -5.59 -4.25 13.96
CA ARG A 45 -5.77 -5.40 13.06
C ARG A 45 -6.53 -5.06 11.79
N LYS A 46 -7.58 -4.23 11.94
CA LYS A 46 -8.49 -3.89 10.85
C LYS A 46 -9.22 -2.58 11.14
N ALA A 47 -9.52 -1.81 10.09
CA ALA A 47 -10.31 -0.59 10.21
C ALA A 47 -11.64 -0.85 10.94
N GLY A 48 -11.94 -0.02 11.97
CA GLY A 48 -13.12 -0.15 12.82
C GLY A 48 -12.96 -1.06 14.04
N GLU A 49 -11.86 -1.80 14.16
CA GLU A 49 -11.50 -2.60 15.34
C GLU A 49 -10.65 -1.79 16.34
N PRO A 50 -10.41 -2.33 17.57
CA PRO A 50 -9.58 -1.66 18.58
C PRO A 50 -8.19 -1.27 18.07
N HIS A 51 -7.68 -0.14 18.53
CA HIS A 51 -6.33 0.33 18.25
C HIS A 51 -5.25 -0.53 18.94
N ALA A 52 -4.01 -0.36 18.52
CA ALA A 52 -2.87 -1.14 19.01
C ALA A 52 -2.71 -1.04 20.53
N GLU A 53 -2.85 0.16 21.08
CA GLU A 53 -2.71 0.44 22.51
C GLU A 53 -3.80 -0.28 23.32
N VAL A 54 -5.04 -0.29 22.80
CA VAL A 54 -6.16 -1.01 23.43
C VAL A 54 -5.87 -2.52 23.45
N ASN A 55 -5.41 -3.06 22.31
CA ASN A 55 -5.06 -4.47 22.22
C ASN A 55 -3.88 -4.82 23.14
N ALA A 56 -2.85 -3.96 23.22
CA ALA A 56 -1.71 -4.15 24.10
C ALA A 56 -2.12 -4.12 25.58
N VAL A 57 -2.89 -3.11 26.00
CA VAL A 57 -3.42 -3.03 27.37
C VAL A 57 -4.28 -4.25 27.69
N ASN A 58 -5.18 -4.67 26.80
CA ASN A 58 -6.06 -5.82 27.02
C ASN A 58 -5.29 -7.14 27.18
N SER A 59 -4.15 -7.28 26.50
CA SER A 59 -3.31 -8.49 26.56
C SER A 59 -2.51 -8.65 27.86
N VAL A 60 -2.35 -7.57 28.65
CA VAL A 60 -1.67 -7.63 29.97
C VAL A 60 -2.50 -8.46 30.93
N LYS A 61 -1.91 -9.49 31.54
CA LYS A 61 -2.60 -10.37 32.49
C LYS A 61 -2.82 -9.68 33.82
N ASP A 62 -1.77 -9.13 34.43
CA ASP A 62 -1.82 -8.38 35.68
C ASP A 62 -1.86 -6.88 35.44
N LYS A 63 -3.05 -6.29 35.44
CA LYS A 63 -3.27 -4.86 35.22
C LYS A 63 -2.62 -3.95 36.25
N SER A 64 -2.31 -4.44 37.45
CA SER A 64 -1.66 -3.65 38.50
C SER A 64 -0.25 -3.19 38.11
N LEU A 65 0.40 -3.91 37.16
CA LEU A 65 1.73 -3.58 36.67
C LEU A 65 1.73 -2.37 35.71
N LEU A 66 0.58 -2.03 35.13
CA LEU A 66 0.47 -0.90 34.20
C LEU A 66 0.95 0.42 34.79
N SER A 67 0.68 0.66 36.09
CA SER A 67 1.10 1.89 36.78
C SER A 67 2.61 2.00 37.01
N LYS A 68 3.39 0.98 36.64
CA LYS A 68 4.86 0.92 36.77
C LYS A 68 5.52 0.62 35.43
N ALA A 69 4.73 0.45 34.35
CA ALA A 69 5.20 0.02 33.05
C ALA A 69 5.55 1.20 32.11
N THR A 70 6.21 0.87 31.03
CA THR A 70 6.41 1.76 29.87
C THR A 70 5.60 1.22 28.69
N ILE A 71 4.80 2.06 28.04
CA ILE A 71 4.16 1.74 26.78
C ILE A 71 4.99 2.29 25.61
N TYR A 72 5.20 1.46 24.63
CA TYR A 72 5.85 1.77 23.34
C TYR A 72 4.80 1.73 22.26
N VAL A 73 4.81 2.69 21.36
CA VAL A 73 3.88 2.74 20.22
C VAL A 73 4.58 3.31 18.99
N SER A 74 4.36 2.68 17.83
CA SER A 74 5.03 3.08 16.58
C SER A 74 4.56 4.41 16.01
N LEU A 75 3.37 4.90 16.42
CA LEU A 75 2.77 6.16 15.98
C LEU A 75 2.14 6.88 17.17
N GLU A 76 2.07 8.21 17.14
CA GLU A 76 1.43 9.03 18.15
C GLU A 76 0.04 8.51 18.55
N PRO A 77 -0.25 8.28 19.85
CA PRO A 77 -1.56 7.88 20.32
C PRO A 77 -2.63 8.93 20.01
N CYS A 78 -3.77 8.51 19.48
CA CYS A 78 -4.86 9.43 19.13
C CYS A 78 -5.42 10.16 20.37
N SER A 79 -5.80 11.45 20.17
CA SER A 79 -6.33 12.34 21.21
C SER A 79 -7.79 12.74 20.99
N HIS A 80 -8.35 12.45 19.83
CA HIS A 80 -9.72 12.79 19.46
C HIS A 80 -10.68 11.60 19.63
N PHE A 81 -11.93 11.87 19.96
CA PHE A 81 -13.00 10.88 19.97
C PHE A 81 -13.36 10.51 18.51
N GLY A 82 -13.16 9.22 18.19
CA GLY A 82 -13.65 8.62 16.98
C GLY A 82 -14.82 7.67 17.28
N LYS A 83 -14.74 6.44 16.74
CA LYS A 83 -15.67 5.35 17.10
C LYS A 83 -15.40 4.80 18.50
N THR A 84 -14.22 5.03 19.03
CA THR A 84 -13.74 4.59 20.35
C THR A 84 -13.13 5.78 21.09
N PRO A 85 -13.05 5.72 22.45
CA PRO A 85 -12.32 6.71 23.23
C PRO A 85 -10.86 6.83 22.79
N PRO A 86 -10.25 8.03 22.93
CA PRO A 86 -8.86 8.26 22.55
C PRO A 86 -7.86 7.34 23.29
N CYS A 87 -6.81 6.88 22.59
CA CYS A 87 -5.77 6.05 23.21
C CYS A 87 -4.98 6.81 24.29
N CYS A 88 -4.85 8.14 24.17
CA CYS A 88 -4.26 8.94 25.24
C CYS A 88 -5.05 8.81 26.56
N ASP A 89 -6.38 8.79 26.49
CA ASP A 89 -7.24 8.66 27.69
C ASP A 89 -7.09 7.26 28.30
N LEU A 90 -6.96 6.22 27.47
CA LEU A 90 -6.68 4.86 27.95
C LEU A 90 -5.35 4.80 28.71
N ILE A 91 -4.28 5.40 28.18
CA ILE A 91 -2.95 5.45 28.80
C ILE A 91 -3.02 6.18 30.13
N ILE A 92 -3.71 7.33 30.20
CA ILE A 92 -3.89 8.14 31.40
C ILE A 92 -4.71 7.39 32.45
N ALA A 93 -5.84 6.79 32.06
CA ALA A 93 -6.73 6.04 32.97
C ALA A 93 -6.03 4.83 33.61
N ASN A 94 -5.17 4.14 32.85
CA ASN A 94 -4.37 3.04 33.36
C ASN A 94 -3.11 3.49 34.13
N LYS A 95 -2.92 4.80 34.32
CA LYS A 95 -1.80 5.41 35.06
C LYS A 95 -0.42 5.00 34.55
N ILE A 96 -0.28 4.66 33.25
CA ILE A 96 1.02 4.27 32.66
C ILE A 96 1.94 5.49 32.69
N PRO A 97 3.09 5.44 33.41
CA PRO A 97 3.90 6.64 33.64
C PRO A 97 4.77 7.05 32.46
N ASN A 98 5.26 6.09 31.67
CA ASN A 98 6.22 6.33 30.60
C ASN A 98 5.63 5.93 29.25
N VAL A 99 5.76 6.81 28.24
CA VAL A 99 5.27 6.62 26.88
C VAL A 99 6.40 6.89 25.89
N VAL A 100 6.75 5.90 25.08
CA VAL A 100 7.76 6.02 24.01
C VAL A 100 7.08 5.89 22.65
N ILE A 101 7.28 6.89 21.81
CA ILE A 101 6.58 7.07 20.53
C ILE A 101 7.61 7.01 19.41
N GLY A 102 7.33 6.22 18.36
CA GLY A 102 8.17 6.13 17.17
C GLY A 102 8.15 7.41 16.35
N THR A 103 6.98 7.83 15.87
CA THR A 103 6.80 9.03 15.06
C THR A 103 5.51 9.75 15.37
N ILE A 104 5.42 11.03 14.97
CA ILE A 104 4.24 11.88 15.11
C ILE A 104 3.23 11.57 13.99
N ASP A 105 1.93 11.62 14.30
CA ASP A 105 0.89 11.45 13.29
C ASP A 105 0.81 12.71 12.38
N PRO A 106 0.96 12.58 11.05
CA PRO A 106 0.89 13.72 10.13
C PRO A 106 -0.53 14.25 9.93
N PHE A 107 -1.55 13.55 10.41
CA PHE A 107 -2.93 14.00 10.28
C PHE A 107 -3.19 15.22 11.15
N ALA A 108 -3.54 16.36 10.54
CA ALA A 108 -3.60 17.67 11.18
C ALA A 108 -4.49 17.74 12.45
N LYS A 109 -5.48 16.85 12.58
CA LYS A 109 -6.33 16.79 13.79
C LYS A 109 -5.64 16.08 14.97
N VAL A 110 -4.55 15.37 14.74
CA VAL A 110 -3.82 14.59 15.75
C VAL A 110 -2.48 15.24 16.07
N ALA A 111 -1.75 15.66 15.05
CA ALA A 111 -0.37 16.14 15.06
C ALA A 111 0.06 16.84 16.36
N GLY A 112 0.76 16.13 17.24
CA GLY A 112 1.25 16.64 18.53
C GLY A 112 0.22 16.78 19.65
N ASN A 113 -1.08 16.66 19.35
CA ASN A 113 -2.14 16.83 20.37
C ASN A 113 -2.18 15.68 21.37
N GLY A 114 -1.88 14.47 20.94
CA GLY A 114 -1.77 13.29 21.80
C GLY A 114 -0.60 13.40 22.75
N ILE A 115 0.56 13.80 22.23
CA ILE A 115 1.79 14.04 23.00
C ILE A 115 1.53 15.13 24.05
N LYS A 116 0.96 16.27 23.67
CA LYS A 116 0.62 17.37 24.57
C LYS A 116 -0.29 16.90 25.71
N LYS A 117 -1.36 16.19 25.39
CA LYS A 117 -2.33 15.67 26.36
C LYS A 117 -1.67 14.71 27.38
N LEU A 118 -0.77 13.86 26.93
CA LEU A 118 -0.02 12.94 27.80
C LEU A 118 0.92 13.69 28.74
N ILE A 119 1.64 14.70 28.25
CA ILE A 119 2.53 15.54 29.06
C ILE A 119 1.76 16.34 30.09
N GLU A 120 0.63 16.97 29.72
CA GLU A 120 -0.25 17.72 30.62
C GLU A 120 -0.84 16.82 31.72
N ALA A 121 -1.05 15.53 31.43
CA ALA A 121 -1.46 14.52 32.42
C ALA A 121 -0.31 13.98 33.27
N GLY A 122 0.90 14.57 33.17
CA GLY A 122 2.07 14.18 33.98
C GLY A 122 2.75 12.88 33.52
N ARG A 123 2.60 12.49 32.23
CA ARG A 123 3.29 11.33 31.68
C ARG A 123 4.66 11.73 31.17
N ASN A 124 5.66 10.88 31.35
CA ASN A 124 6.98 11.07 30.75
C ASN A 124 6.94 10.57 29.30
N VAL A 125 7.05 11.47 28.32
CA VAL A 125 6.90 11.15 26.91
C VAL A 125 8.24 11.35 26.18
N LYS A 126 8.68 10.29 25.47
CA LYS A 126 9.84 10.32 24.56
C LYS A 126 9.34 10.06 23.14
N VAL A 127 9.78 10.88 22.17
CA VAL A 127 9.34 10.84 20.75
C VAL A 127 10.55 10.65 19.85
N GLY A 128 10.36 10.10 18.64
CA GLY A 128 11.38 10.00 17.59
C GLY A 128 12.28 8.77 17.68
N VAL A 129 11.82 7.71 18.35
CA VAL A 129 12.60 6.47 18.42
C VAL A 129 12.35 5.62 17.19
N LEU A 130 13.38 5.37 16.38
CA LEU A 130 13.28 4.72 15.06
C LEU A 130 12.25 5.44 14.16
N GLU A 131 12.31 6.75 14.12
CA GLU A 131 11.36 7.59 13.39
C GLU A 131 11.31 7.25 11.91
N ASP A 132 12.47 7.08 11.26
CA ASP A 132 12.55 6.74 9.84
C ASP A 132 11.90 5.40 9.51
N GLU A 133 12.10 4.38 10.35
CA GLU A 133 11.48 3.07 10.18
C GLU A 133 9.97 3.11 10.44
N CYS A 134 9.51 3.94 11.37
CA CYS A 134 8.08 4.16 11.63
C CYS A 134 7.43 4.93 10.48
N ASN A 135 8.12 5.90 9.88
CA ASN A 135 7.69 6.62 8.68
C ASN A 135 7.62 5.68 7.47
N GLU A 136 8.63 4.83 7.27
CA GLU A 136 8.63 3.82 6.21
C GLU A 136 7.48 2.82 6.37
N LEU A 137 7.16 2.39 7.60
CA LEU A 137 6.02 1.54 7.90
C LEU A 137 4.72 2.15 7.39
N ASN A 138 4.54 3.45 7.59
CA ASN A 138 3.32 4.20 7.28
C ASN A 138 3.42 5.09 6.03
N LYS A 139 4.38 4.82 5.12
CA LYS A 139 4.65 5.63 3.92
C LYS A 139 3.38 5.91 3.08
N ARG A 140 2.45 4.95 2.99
CA ARG A 140 1.17 5.09 2.27
C ARG A 140 0.27 6.13 2.93
N PHE A 141 0.07 6.00 4.23
CA PHE A 141 -0.71 6.92 5.05
C PHE A 141 -0.10 8.33 5.04
N PHE A 142 1.23 8.44 5.21
CA PHE A 142 1.92 9.73 5.22
C PHE A 142 1.88 10.42 3.87
N THR A 143 2.14 9.71 2.78
CA THR A 143 2.02 10.26 1.42
C THR A 143 0.60 10.80 1.18
N PHE A 144 -0.42 10.01 1.53
CA PHE A 144 -1.81 10.42 1.33
C PHE A 144 -2.17 11.71 2.08
N HIS A 145 -1.79 11.83 3.36
CA HIS A 145 -2.16 12.98 4.17
C HIS A 145 -1.29 14.22 3.90
N GLN A 146 0.00 14.05 3.60
CA GLN A 146 0.93 15.15 3.36
C GLN A 146 0.93 15.62 1.90
N LYS A 147 1.00 14.68 0.94
CA LYS A 147 1.09 14.99 -0.51
C LYS A 147 -0.27 15.04 -1.21
N LYS A 148 -1.37 14.71 -0.51
CA LYS A 148 -2.74 14.70 -1.05
C LYS A 148 -2.91 13.83 -2.30
N ARG A 149 -2.18 12.70 -2.35
CA ARG A 149 -2.24 11.70 -3.39
C ARG A 149 -1.95 10.30 -2.83
N PRO A 150 -2.29 9.21 -3.55
CA PRO A 150 -1.87 7.88 -3.14
C PRO A 150 -0.35 7.71 -3.17
N TYR A 151 0.16 6.74 -2.43
CA TYR A 151 1.48 6.15 -2.63
C TYR A 151 1.42 5.29 -3.90
N ILE A 152 2.25 5.62 -4.90
CA ILE A 152 2.18 5.02 -6.24
C ILE A 152 3.36 4.06 -6.43
N ILE A 153 3.03 2.79 -6.68
CA ILE A 153 3.97 1.72 -6.95
C ILE A 153 3.86 1.35 -8.42
N LEU A 154 4.92 1.53 -9.19
CA LEU A 154 5.01 1.02 -10.55
C LEU A 154 5.46 -0.44 -10.49
N LYS A 155 4.82 -1.33 -11.26
CA LYS A 155 5.22 -2.73 -11.31
C LYS A 155 5.13 -3.29 -12.72
N TRP A 156 6.22 -3.89 -13.18
CA TRP A 156 6.22 -4.66 -14.42
C TRP A 156 7.16 -5.86 -14.34
N ALA A 157 7.05 -6.74 -15.32
CA ALA A 157 8.02 -7.77 -15.59
C ALA A 157 8.60 -7.54 -16.99
N GLU A 158 9.91 -7.68 -17.12
CA GLU A 158 10.61 -7.60 -18.39
C GLU A 158 11.47 -8.83 -18.63
N THR A 159 11.70 -9.15 -19.90
CA THR A 159 12.61 -10.20 -20.31
C THR A 159 14.07 -9.80 -20.07
N ALA A 160 15.00 -10.74 -20.16
CA ALA A 160 16.43 -10.45 -20.04
C ALA A 160 16.92 -9.43 -21.08
N ASP A 161 16.28 -9.38 -22.24
CA ASP A 161 16.55 -8.42 -23.33
C ASP A 161 15.63 -7.18 -23.33
N GLY A 162 14.90 -6.92 -22.22
CA GLY A 162 14.23 -5.63 -21.93
C GLY A 162 12.85 -5.43 -22.58
N PHE A 163 12.07 -6.49 -22.81
CA PHE A 163 10.71 -6.40 -23.36
C PHE A 163 9.66 -6.80 -22.31
N ILE A 164 8.52 -6.11 -22.31
CA ILE A 164 7.38 -6.42 -21.42
C ILE A 164 6.29 -7.26 -22.10
N ALA A 165 6.29 -7.32 -23.43
CA ALA A 165 5.39 -8.15 -24.23
C ALA A 165 6.07 -8.48 -25.56
N PRO A 166 5.81 -9.66 -26.16
CA PRO A 166 6.29 -9.96 -27.51
C PRO A 166 5.57 -9.11 -28.56
N ASP A 167 6.10 -9.07 -29.78
CA ASP A 167 5.41 -8.46 -30.91
C ASP A 167 4.14 -9.26 -31.32
N GLU A 168 3.28 -8.64 -32.13
CA GLU A 168 2.02 -9.27 -32.57
C GLU A 168 2.23 -10.57 -33.34
N ILE A 169 3.30 -10.67 -34.15
CA ILE A 169 3.61 -11.85 -34.95
C ILE A 169 4.03 -13.00 -34.01
N SER A 170 4.89 -12.71 -33.04
CA SER A 170 5.32 -13.68 -32.05
C SER A 170 4.17 -14.14 -31.15
N ARG A 171 3.22 -13.25 -30.83
CA ARG A 171 1.98 -13.60 -30.12
C ARG A 171 1.10 -14.57 -30.91
N GLN A 172 0.92 -14.33 -32.21
CA GLN A 172 0.11 -15.18 -33.08
C GLN A 172 0.71 -16.58 -33.24
N ILE A 173 2.04 -16.69 -33.33
CA ILE A 173 2.73 -17.98 -33.44
C ILE A 173 2.64 -18.82 -32.16
N GLN A 174 2.66 -18.18 -31.00
CA GLN A 174 2.60 -18.87 -29.70
C GLN A 174 1.19 -19.19 -29.20
N ASN A 175 0.17 -18.51 -29.69
CA ASN A 175 -1.22 -18.62 -29.28
C ASN A 175 -2.16 -18.84 -30.47
N GLU A 176 -2.18 -20.02 -31.04
CA GLU A 176 -3.27 -20.42 -31.93
C GLU A 176 -4.62 -20.32 -31.18
N ASN A 177 -5.31 -19.19 -31.32
CA ASN A 177 -6.71 -18.94 -30.89
C ASN A 177 -7.04 -18.72 -29.42
N ILE A 178 -6.09 -18.56 -28.48
CA ILE A 178 -6.42 -18.29 -27.08
C ILE A 178 -5.65 -17.06 -26.55
N LYS A 179 -6.36 -15.99 -26.16
CA LYS A 179 -5.80 -14.82 -25.43
C LYS A 179 -5.33 -15.27 -24.04
N LYS A 180 -4.14 -15.86 -23.95
CA LYS A 180 -3.50 -16.23 -22.69
C LYS A 180 -2.32 -15.30 -22.42
N PRO A 181 -2.12 -14.88 -21.16
CA PRO A 181 -0.96 -14.09 -20.80
C PRO A 181 0.33 -14.92 -21.05
N ILE A 182 1.34 -14.29 -21.67
CA ILE A 182 2.67 -14.86 -21.80
C ILE A 182 3.44 -14.53 -20.53
N TRP A 183 3.88 -15.56 -19.82
CA TRP A 183 4.56 -15.40 -18.54
C TRP A 183 6.06 -15.17 -18.75
N ILE A 184 6.54 -14.00 -18.30
CA ILE A 184 7.96 -13.65 -18.28
C ILE A 184 8.63 -14.20 -17.01
N THR A 185 7.88 -14.26 -15.92
CA THR A 185 8.37 -14.60 -14.57
C THR A 185 7.89 -15.96 -14.10
N ASN A 186 8.65 -16.55 -13.19
CA ASN A 186 8.35 -17.83 -12.56
C ASN A 186 7.12 -17.76 -11.62
N PRO A 187 6.56 -18.92 -11.19
CA PRO A 187 5.38 -18.95 -10.33
C PRO A 187 5.55 -18.23 -8.98
N TYR A 188 6.75 -18.25 -8.38
CA TYR A 188 7.01 -17.63 -7.08
C TYR A 188 7.01 -16.09 -7.18
N SER A 189 7.56 -15.54 -8.26
CA SER A 189 7.48 -14.13 -8.58
C SER A 189 6.02 -13.68 -8.75
N ARG A 190 5.18 -14.50 -9.42
CA ARG A 190 3.74 -14.23 -9.56
C ARG A 190 3.01 -14.30 -8.22
N GLN A 191 3.34 -15.27 -7.37
CA GLN A 191 2.78 -15.37 -6.02
C GLN A 191 3.12 -14.12 -5.18
N LEU A 192 4.35 -13.60 -5.30
CA LEU A 192 4.78 -12.37 -4.63
C LEU A 192 3.96 -11.16 -5.11
N VAL A 193 3.64 -11.07 -6.40
CA VAL A 193 2.74 -10.05 -6.94
C VAL A 193 1.36 -10.14 -6.31
N HIS A 194 0.78 -11.34 -6.16
CA HIS A 194 -0.51 -11.51 -5.49
C HIS A 194 -0.47 -11.12 -4.01
N LYS A 195 0.66 -11.36 -3.33
CA LYS A 195 0.89 -10.83 -1.98
C LYS A 195 0.83 -9.30 -1.96
N TRP A 196 1.51 -8.61 -2.87
CA TRP A 196 1.47 -7.15 -2.95
C TRP A 196 0.06 -6.63 -3.26
N ARG A 197 -0.67 -7.26 -4.19
CA ARG A 197 -2.06 -6.92 -4.46
C ARG A 197 -2.96 -7.02 -3.23
N SER A 198 -2.68 -7.97 -2.33
CA SER A 198 -3.42 -8.08 -1.06
C SER A 198 -3.05 -7.00 -0.04
N GLN A 199 -1.93 -6.33 -0.22
CA GLN A 199 -1.38 -5.33 0.68
C GLN A 199 -1.70 -3.89 0.24
N GLU A 200 -1.93 -3.68 -1.06
CA GLU A 200 -2.25 -2.36 -1.60
C GLU A 200 -3.76 -2.16 -1.79
N GLN A 201 -4.22 -0.91 -1.65
CA GLN A 201 -5.65 -0.61 -1.69
C GLN A 201 -6.24 -0.68 -3.10
N ALA A 202 -5.44 -0.35 -4.13
CA ALA A 202 -5.88 -0.37 -5.51
C ALA A 202 -4.82 -0.91 -6.49
N ILE A 203 -5.30 -1.33 -7.66
CA ILE A 203 -4.50 -1.75 -8.81
C ILE A 203 -4.98 -1.02 -10.06
N LEU A 204 -4.04 -0.49 -10.85
CA LEU A 204 -4.34 0.29 -12.06
C LEU A 204 -3.76 -0.37 -13.30
N VAL A 205 -4.58 -0.46 -14.35
CA VAL A 205 -4.17 -0.92 -15.70
C VAL A 205 -4.76 -0.03 -16.79
N GLY A 206 -4.10 0.01 -17.94
CA GLY A 206 -4.59 0.70 -19.16
C GLY A 206 -5.52 -0.17 -19.99
N THR A 207 -6.22 0.46 -20.94
CA THR A 207 -7.16 -0.18 -21.89
C THR A 207 -6.54 -1.38 -22.61
N GLN A 208 -5.34 -1.21 -23.18
CA GLN A 208 -4.71 -2.25 -23.98
C GLN A 208 -4.41 -3.52 -23.17
N THR A 209 -3.96 -3.36 -21.92
CA THR A 209 -3.74 -4.51 -21.01
C THR A 209 -5.03 -5.29 -20.76
N VAL A 210 -6.16 -4.59 -20.63
CA VAL A 210 -7.46 -5.27 -20.45
C VAL A 210 -7.88 -5.99 -21.73
N LEU A 211 -7.71 -5.36 -22.90
CA LEU A 211 -8.08 -5.96 -24.19
C LEU A 211 -7.25 -7.19 -24.55
N ASP A 212 -5.94 -7.16 -24.20
CA ASP A 212 -5.00 -8.23 -24.55
C ASP A 212 -5.11 -9.44 -23.61
N ASP A 213 -5.19 -9.18 -22.29
CA ASP A 213 -5.02 -10.22 -21.27
C ASP A 213 -6.31 -10.57 -20.52
N ASN A 214 -7.38 -9.76 -20.64
CA ASN A 214 -8.62 -9.87 -19.87
C ASN A 214 -8.37 -10.20 -18.38
N PRO A 215 -7.54 -9.39 -17.68
CA PRO A 215 -7.06 -9.73 -16.36
C PRO A 215 -8.16 -9.58 -15.31
N LYS A 216 -8.22 -10.52 -14.35
CA LYS A 216 -9.13 -10.42 -13.20
C LYS A 216 -8.68 -9.38 -12.17
N LEU A 217 -7.40 -9.05 -12.11
CA LEU A 217 -6.78 -8.13 -11.15
C LEU A 217 -7.11 -8.49 -9.69
N ASP A 218 -7.19 -9.77 -9.41
CA ASP A 218 -7.57 -10.35 -8.12
C ASP A 218 -6.36 -10.89 -7.33
N VAL A 219 -6.64 -11.33 -6.09
CA VAL A 219 -5.72 -12.05 -5.21
C VAL A 219 -6.16 -13.51 -5.20
N ARG A 220 -5.54 -14.34 -6.07
CA ARG A 220 -5.87 -15.78 -6.17
C ARG A 220 -4.78 -16.71 -5.65
N ASP A 221 -3.51 -16.29 -5.77
CA ASP A 221 -2.35 -17.10 -5.36
C ASP A 221 -1.78 -16.65 -3.99
N TRP A 222 -2.56 -15.87 -3.23
CA TRP A 222 -2.26 -15.41 -1.87
C TRP A 222 -3.55 -15.22 -1.07
N SER A 223 -3.45 -15.19 0.25
CA SER A 223 -4.58 -14.85 1.12
C SER A 223 -4.69 -13.33 1.30
N GLY A 224 -5.91 -12.79 1.25
CA GLY A 224 -6.17 -11.37 1.47
C GLY A 224 -7.37 -10.85 0.66
N LYS A 225 -7.59 -9.53 0.72
CA LYS A 225 -8.66 -8.86 -0.02
C LYS A 225 -8.20 -8.50 -1.42
N ASN A 226 -9.15 -8.52 -2.37
CA ASN A 226 -8.92 -7.97 -3.69
C ASN A 226 -8.74 -6.45 -3.61
N PRO A 227 -7.78 -5.87 -4.35
CA PRO A 227 -7.66 -4.42 -4.48
C PRO A 227 -8.81 -3.84 -5.31
N ILE A 228 -9.11 -2.55 -5.10
CA ILE A 228 -10.00 -1.79 -5.97
C ILE A 228 -9.37 -1.74 -7.37
N ARG A 229 -10.13 -2.08 -8.40
CA ARG A 229 -9.66 -2.02 -9.79
C ARG A 229 -9.77 -0.60 -10.32
N ILE A 230 -8.72 -0.07 -10.90
CA ILE A 230 -8.69 1.20 -11.61
C ILE A 230 -8.36 0.90 -13.07
N VAL A 231 -9.22 1.30 -13.98
CA VAL A 231 -9.09 0.98 -15.40
C VAL A 231 -9.12 2.27 -16.22
N LEU A 232 -8.09 2.50 -17.02
CA LEU A 232 -8.10 3.60 -17.99
C LEU A 232 -8.78 3.12 -19.26
N ASP A 233 -9.95 3.68 -19.58
CA ASP A 233 -10.71 3.35 -20.78
C ASP A 233 -11.21 4.64 -21.49
N ARG A 234 -10.25 5.35 -22.12
CA ARG A 234 -10.46 6.69 -22.68
C ARG A 234 -11.78 6.82 -23.45
N THR A 235 -12.07 5.90 -24.35
CA THR A 235 -13.19 5.98 -25.28
C THR A 235 -14.30 4.94 -25.05
N GLY A 236 -14.24 4.18 -23.96
CA GLY A 236 -15.24 3.16 -23.64
C GLY A 236 -15.16 1.90 -24.51
N LYS A 237 -13.94 1.46 -24.88
CA LYS A 237 -13.71 0.28 -25.71
C LYS A 237 -13.91 -1.05 -24.99
N ILE A 238 -13.81 -1.06 -23.65
CA ILE A 238 -13.93 -2.28 -22.86
C ILE A 238 -15.40 -2.65 -22.73
N SER A 239 -15.79 -3.77 -23.33
CA SER A 239 -17.16 -4.29 -23.28
C SER A 239 -17.50 -4.90 -21.90
N LYS A 240 -18.76 -5.24 -21.68
CA LYS A 240 -19.26 -5.83 -20.42
C LYS A 240 -18.68 -7.22 -20.13
N ASP A 241 -18.19 -7.92 -21.15
CA ASP A 241 -17.71 -9.30 -21.03
C ASP A 241 -16.31 -9.41 -20.43
N TYR A 242 -15.62 -8.29 -20.27
CA TYR A 242 -14.30 -8.28 -19.65
C TYR A 242 -14.36 -8.44 -18.12
N SER A 243 -13.43 -9.21 -17.56
CA SER A 243 -13.35 -9.54 -16.14
C SER A 243 -13.32 -8.32 -15.22
N VAL A 244 -12.81 -7.20 -15.68
CA VAL A 244 -12.78 -5.94 -14.91
C VAL A 244 -14.18 -5.31 -14.74
N LYS A 245 -15.17 -5.77 -15.50
CA LYS A 245 -16.57 -5.34 -15.40
C LYS A 245 -17.51 -6.41 -14.83
N ASP A 246 -16.98 -7.42 -14.14
CA ASP A 246 -17.75 -8.54 -13.57
C ASP A 246 -18.55 -8.20 -12.29
N GLU A 247 -18.49 -6.97 -11.83
CA GLU A 247 -19.15 -6.44 -10.62
C GLU A 247 -18.80 -7.15 -9.29
N LYS A 248 -17.82 -8.06 -9.27
CA LYS A 248 -17.40 -8.78 -8.06
C LYS A 248 -16.49 -7.95 -7.15
N THR A 249 -15.85 -6.94 -7.71
CA THR A 249 -14.90 -6.07 -7.00
C THR A 249 -15.12 -4.64 -7.44
N LYS A 250 -15.07 -3.69 -6.49
CA LYS A 250 -15.19 -2.26 -6.79
C LYS A 250 -14.20 -1.90 -7.91
N THR A 251 -14.73 -1.33 -8.98
CA THR A 251 -13.98 -0.93 -10.17
C THR A 251 -14.27 0.54 -10.47
N ILE A 252 -13.22 1.34 -10.66
CA ILE A 252 -13.30 2.74 -11.09
C ILE A 252 -12.74 2.80 -12.50
N ILE A 253 -13.57 3.24 -13.46
CA ILE A 253 -13.19 3.39 -14.86
C ILE A 253 -13.02 4.86 -15.15
N ILE A 254 -11.80 5.24 -15.54
CA ILE A 254 -11.44 6.61 -15.91
C ILE A 254 -11.58 6.75 -17.41
N THR A 255 -12.41 7.70 -17.87
CA THR A 255 -12.81 7.80 -19.28
C THR A 255 -13.08 9.26 -19.69
N GLU A 256 -12.97 9.58 -21.00
CA GLU A 256 -13.46 10.83 -21.59
C GLU A 256 -14.95 10.74 -22.02
N SER A 257 -15.49 9.51 -22.09
CA SER A 257 -16.88 9.29 -22.52
C SER A 257 -17.86 9.63 -21.41
N GLN A 258 -18.92 10.38 -21.76
CA GLN A 258 -19.96 10.82 -20.82
C GLN A 258 -21.20 9.90 -20.79
N ASN A 259 -21.21 8.81 -21.57
CA ASN A 259 -22.39 7.99 -21.81
C ASN A 259 -22.55 6.81 -20.84
N PHE A 260 -21.75 6.77 -19.76
CA PHE A 260 -21.77 5.67 -18.81
C PHE A 260 -22.48 6.05 -17.51
N LYS A 261 -23.17 5.07 -16.92
CA LYS A 261 -23.82 5.19 -15.60
C LYS A 261 -23.14 4.27 -14.61
N ASN A 262 -22.98 4.76 -13.39
CA ASN A 262 -22.50 3.95 -12.27
C ASN A 262 -23.46 2.80 -11.96
N SER A 263 -22.90 1.68 -11.51
CA SER A 263 -23.62 0.57 -10.90
C SER A 263 -23.21 0.40 -9.43
N GLU A 264 -23.59 -0.71 -8.81
CA GLU A 264 -23.23 -0.99 -7.42
C GLU A 264 -21.71 -1.04 -7.20
N ASN A 265 -20.98 -1.65 -8.13
CA ASN A 265 -19.53 -1.86 -8.00
C ASN A 265 -18.70 -1.26 -9.16
N ILE A 266 -19.32 -0.62 -10.15
CA ILE A 266 -18.61 0.05 -11.24
C ILE A 266 -18.91 1.54 -11.21
N PHE A 267 -17.86 2.35 -11.07
CA PHE A 267 -17.90 3.80 -11.01
C PHE A 267 -17.15 4.38 -12.19
N TYR A 268 -17.74 5.36 -12.87
CA TYR A 268 -17.12 6.05 -13.98
C TYR A 268 -16.70 7.46 -13.54
N GLU A 269 -15.41 7.77 -13.75
CA GLU A 269 -14.82 9.09 -13.52
C GLU A 269 -14.47 9.71 -14.87
N ASN A 270 -15.05 10.88 -15.16
CA ASN A 270 -14.77 11.59 -16.39
C ASN A 270 -13.52 12.45 -16.24
N CYS A 271 -12.51 12.20 -17.07
CA CYS A 271 -11.22 12.88 -17.03
C CYS A 271 -10.68 13.09 -18.44
N THR A 272 -9.96 14.18 -18.67
CA THR A 272 -9.23 14.42 -19.93
C THR A 272 -7.94 13.61 -19.96
N PHE A 273 -7.65 13.01 -21.12
CA PHE A 273 -6.43 12.21 -21.35
C PHE A 273 -5.39 13.07 -22.07
N ASP A 274 -4.80 13.99 -21.35
CA ASP A 274 -3.74 14.89 -21.80
C ASP A 274 -2.44 14.70 -21.00
N ASN A 275 -1.52 15.63 -21.10
CA ASN A 275 -0.23 15.60 -20.40
C ASN A 275 -0.37 15.66 -18.87
N SER A 276 -1.53 16.04 -18.33
CA SER A 276 -1.82 16.06 -16.89
C SER A 276 -2.44 14.75 -16.38
N LEU A 277 -2.58 13.72 -17.22
CA LEU A 277 -3.32 12.49 -16.90
C LEU A 277 -2.87 11.83 -15.59
N ALA A 278 -1.57 11.74 -15.32
CA ALA A 278 -1.07 11.13 -14.08
C ALA A 278 -1.51 11.91 -12.82
N SER A 279 -1.49 13.24 -12.88
CA SER A 279 -1.98 14.12 -11.82
C SER A 279 -3.50 13.96 -11.64
N THR A 280 -4.24 14.00 -12.74
CA THR A 280 -5.71 13.83 -12.73
C THR A 280 -6.13 12.48 -12.15
N ILE A 281 -5.43 11.40 -12.52
CA ILE A 281 -5.64 10.07 -11.90
C ILE A 281 -5.37 10.14 -10.39
N SER A 282 -4.27 10.75 -9.97
CA SER A 282 -3.91 10.88 -8.55
C SER A 282 -4.99 11.63 -7.76
N ASP A 283 -5.56 12.69 -8.33
CA ASP A 283 -6.65 13.46 -7.72
C ASP A 283 -7.96 12.64 -7.63
N VAL A 284 -8.28 11.86 -8.67
CA VAL A 284 -9.42 10.91 -8.63
C VAL A 284 -9.23 9.93 -7.49
N LEU A 285 -8.07 9.29 -7.40
CA LEU A 285 -7.78 8.31 -6.35
C LEU A 285 -7.81 8.94 -4.95
N PHE A 286 -7.33 10.18 -4.80
CA PHE A 286 -7.42 10.91 -3.54
C PHE A 286 -8.85 11.19 -3.12
N ARG A 287 -9.73 11.62 -4.05
CA ARG A 287 -11.17 11.82 -3.78
C ARG A 287 -11.89 10.52 -3.38
N HIS A 288 -11.44 9.38 -3.91
CA HIS A 288 -11.94 8.06 -3.54
C HIS A 288 -11.29 7.49 -2.26
N GLU A 289 -10.49 8.28 -1.54
CA GLU A 289 -9.79 7.90 -0.30
C GLU A 289 -8.85 6.69 -0.49
N ILE A 290 -8.27 6.54 -1.68
CA ILE A 290 -7.32 5.49 -2.01
C ILE A 290 -5.91 5.95 -1.62
N GLN A 291 -5.32 5.29 -0.63
CA GLN A 291 -4.01 5.65 -0.07
C GLN A 291 -2.83 5.01 -0.80
N SER A 292 -3.07 3.93 -1.54
CA SER A 292 -2.02 3.27 -2.31
C SER A 292 -2.55 2.63 -3.58
N VAL A 293 -1.72 2.61 -4.62
CA VAL A 293 -2.04 1.98 -5.90
C VAL A 293 -0.81 1.30 -6.51
N ILE A 294 -1.00 0.07 -7.02
CA ILE A 294 -0.03 -0.59 -7.90
C ILE A 294 -0.45 -0.32 -9.34
N VAL A 295 0.43 0.29 -10.14
CA VAL A 295 0.26 0.47 -11.58
C VAL A 295 0.95 -0.71 -12.28
N GLU A 296 0.15 -1.64 -12.85
CA GLU A 296 0.66 -2.88 -13.45
C GLU A 296 0.70 -2.88 -14.97
N GLY A 297 0.45 -1.77 -15.60
CA GLY A 297 0.68 -1.81 -17.00
C GLY A 297 -0.28 -1.06 -17.89
N GLY A 298 -0.17 -1.08 -19.23
CA GLY A 298 0.95 -1.38 -20.10
C GLY A 298 2.03 -0.28 -20.11
N ARG A 299 2.96 -0.40 -21.05
CA ARG A 299 4.11 0.51 -21.17
C ARG A 299 3.71 1.99 -21.10
N GLN A 300 2.72 2.38 -21.88
CA GLN A 300 2.28 3.77 -21.96
C GLN A 300 1.78 4.29 -20.61
N THR A 301 0.97 3.50 -19.89
CA THR A 301 0.47 3.88 -18.56
C THR A 301 1.61 4.06 -17.56
N LEU A 302 2.55 3.13 -17.50
CA LEU A 302 3.73 3.22 -16.65
C LEU A 302 4.57 4.46 -16.99
N GLN A 303 4.83 4.69 -18.29
CA GLN A 303 5.62 5.82 -18.75
C GLN A 303 4.95 7.17 -18.41
N THR A 304 3.61 7.26 -18.47
CA THR A 304 2.86 8.47 -18.08
C THR A 304 3.16 8.88 -16.64
N PHE A 305 3.23 7.94 -15.71
CA PHE A 305 3.59 8.23 -14.32
C PHE A 305 5.07 8.57 -14.15
N ILE A 306 5.95 7.91 -14.90
CA ILE A 306 7.40 8.16 -14.89
C ILE A 306 7.68 9.57 -15.40
N ASP A 307 7.14 9.94 -16.57
CA ASP A 307 7.37 11.23 -17.21
C ASP A 307 6.83 12.40 -16.36
N ALA A 308 5.72 12.16 -15.65
CA ALA A 308 5.15 13.13 -14.71
C ALA A 308 5.88 13.20 -13.37
N ASN A 309 6.88 12.33 -13.13
CA ASN A 309 7.53 12.17 -11.83
C ASN A 309 6.56 11.90 -10.67
N LEU A 310 5.44 11.21 -10.95
CA LEU A 310 4.37 10.89 -10.01
C LEU A 310 4.38 9.38 -9.69
N TRP A 311 5.44 8.95 -9.02
CA TRP A 311 5.58 7.60 -8.50
C TRP A 311 6.49 7.64 -7.26
N ASP A 312 6.42 6.63 -6.39
CA ASP A 312 7.20 6.56 -5.16
C ASP A 312 8.14 5.35 -5.16
N GLU A 313 7.71 4.23 -5.72
CA GLU A 313 8.47 2.96 -5.74
C GLU A 313 8.25 2.23 -7.07
N ALA A 314 9.26 1.54 -7.59
CA ALA A 314 9.10 0.66 -8.72
C ALA A 314 9.61 -0.74 -8.39
N LEU A 315 8.80 -1.76 -8.75
CA LEU A 315 9.05 -3.18 -8.53
C LEU A 315 9.20 -3.85 -9.89
N VAL A 316 10.43 -4.09 -10.30
CA VAL A 316 10.75 -4.59 -11.64
C VAL A 316 11.28 -6.01 -11.54
N PHE A 317 10.55 -6.96 -12.15
CA PHE A 317 11.06 -8.30 -12.33
C PHE A 317 11.80 -8.41 -13.67
N LYS A 318 12.99 -9.03 -13.66
CA LYS A 318 13.71 -9.47 -14.85
C LYS A 318 13.66 -10.99 -14.90
N GLY A 319 12.91 -11.52 -15.88
CA GLY A 319 12.82 -12.95 -16.11
C GLY A 319 13.94 -13.44 -17.02
N ASN A 320 14.24 -14.73 -16.93
CA ASN A 320 15.31 -15.37 -17.72
C ASN A 320 14.82 -15.87 -19.10
N VAL A 321 13.99 -15.04 -19.78
CA VAL A 321 13.48 -15.29 -21.14
C VAL A 321 13.85 -14.16 -22.07
N ASN A 322 13.91 -14.41 -23.38
CA ASN A 322 14.19 -13.42 -24.41
C ASN A 322 13.09 -13.43 -25.46
N PHE A 323 12.63 -12.24 -25.86
CA PHE A 323 11.63 -12.08 -26.93
C PHE A 323 12.25 -11.68 -28.26
N LYS A 324 13.47 -11.13 -28.25
CA LYS A 324 14.20 -10.57 -29.42
C LYS A 324 13.51 -9.36 -30.05
N LYS A 325 12.18 -9.32 -30.06
CA LYS A 325 11.33 -8.22 -30.56
C LYS A 325 10.08 -8.12 -29.70
N GLY A 326 9.59 -6.90 -29.52
CA GLY A 326 8.38 -6.70 -28.73
C GLY A 326 8.20 -5.25 -28.25
N ILE A 327 7.33 -5.09 -27.27
CA ILE A 327 7.11 -3.83 -26.59
C ILE A 327 8.22 -3.69 -25.53
N SER A 328 9.11 -2.72 -25.71
CA SER A 328 10.21 -2.45 -24.76
C SER A 328 9.65 -2.03 -23.39
N ALA A 329 10.42 -2.31 -22.34
CA ALA A 329 10.12 -1.82 -20.99
C ALA A 329 10.02 -0.29 -20.95
N PRO A 330 9.33 0.27 -19.92
CA PRO A 330 9.36 1.71 -19.66
C PRO A 330 10.78 2.21 -19.47
N ASN A 331 11.03 3.44 -19.87
CA ASN A 331 12.33 4.08 -19.65
C ASN A 331 12.33 4.73 -18.26
N LEU A 332 13.03 4.13 -17.32
CA LEU A 332 13.19 4.62 -15.95
C LEU A 332 14.67 4.84 -15.65
N ILE A 333 15.05 6.08 -15.31
CA ILE A 333 16.39 6.42 -14.83
C ILE A 333 16.41 6.18 -13.32
N GLU A 334 17.38 5.40 -12.83
CA GLU A 334 17.30 4.58 -11.63
C GLU A 334 17.83 5.20 -10.34
N ASN A 335 17.10 4.96 -9.24
CA ASN A 335 17.68 4.87 -7.89
C ASN A 335 17.41 3.47 -7.34
N LEU A 336 18.29 2.52 -7.66
CA LEU A 336 18.19 1.14 -7.20
C LEU A 336 18.48 1.08 -5.69
N ILE A 337 17.46 0.67 -4.90
CA ILE A 337 17.60 0.50 -3.46
C ILE A 337 17.98 -0.94 -3.11
N LYS A 338 17.39 -1.90 -3.80
CA LYS A 338 17.57 -3.31 -3.48
C LYS A 338 17.42 -4.18 -4.71
N LYS A 339 18.31 -5.16 -4.81
CA LYS A 339 18.25 -6.26 -5.77
C LYS A 339 18.05 -7.56 -5.01
N GLN A 340 17.11 -8.41 -5.44
CA GLN A 340 16.81 -9.70 -4.83
C GLN A 340 16.67 -10.75 -5.92
N THR A 341 17.01 -12.00 -5.61
CA THR A 341 16.77 -13.14 -6.48
C THR A 341 15.53 -13.90 -6.01
N VAL A 342 14.63 -14.22 -6.92
CA VAL A 342 13.43 -15.02 -6.70
C VAL A 342 13.51 -16.23 -7.63
N LEU A 343 14.16 -17.29 -7.18
CA LEU A 343 14.65 -18.42 -8.00
C LEU A 343 15.55 -17.93 -9.14
N ASP A 344 15.07 -18.00 -10.38
CA ASP A 344 15.74 -17.60 -11.62
C ASP A 344 15.38 -16.18 -12.09
N ASP A 345 14.44 -15.50 -11.42
CA ASP A 345 14.10 -14.11 -11.69
C ASP A 345 14.92 -13.16 -10.80
N GLU A 346 15.21 -11.96 -11.30
CA GLU A 346 15.67 -10.83 -10.49
C GLU A 346 14.50 -9.91 -10.18
N LEU A 347 14.43 -9.45 -8.93
CA LEU A 347 13.56 -8.37 -8.49
C LEU A 347 14.41 -7.13 -8.16
N LEU A 348 14.19 -6.06 -8.90
CA LEU A 348 14.77 -4.74 -8.63
C LEU A 348 13.73 -3.88 -7.91
N ILE A 349 14.12 -3.28 -6.79
CA ILE A 349 13.31 -2.32 -6.04
C ILE A 349 13.96 -0.96 -6.18
N LEU A 350 13.26 -0.03 -6.83
CA LEU A 350 13.72 1.33 -7.08
C LEU A 350 12.83 2.31 -6.34
N ARG A 351 13.35 3.48 -6.00
CA ARG A 351 12.62 4.56 -5.33
C ARG A 351 12.80 5.87 -6.06
N ASN A 352 11.74 6.63 -6.15
CA ASN A 352 11.79 8.01 -6.60
C ASN A 352 12.27 8.91 -5.46
N VAL A 353 13.30 9.71 -5.69
CA VAL A 353 13.96 10.59 -4.70
C VAL A 353 13.71 12.04 -5.04
#